data_6dfeac178051455af69ffc35c9d0822c
#
_entry.id   6dfeac178051455af69ffc35c9d0822c
#
_cell.length_a   1.000
_cell.length_b   1.000
_cell.length_c   1.000
_cell.angle_alpha   90.00
_cell.angle_beta   90.00
_cell.angle_gamma   90.00
#
_symmetry.space_group_name_H-M   'P 1'
#
loop_
_entity.id
_entity.type
_entity.pdbx_description
1 polymer ?
#
loop_
_entity_poly.entity_id
_entity_poly.type
_entity_poly.pdbx_seq_one_letter_code
_entity_poly.pdbx_strand_id
1 'polypeptide(L)'
;MQTTKILALLSVSLFIAGAGIHIHAQTSSAPETAHGVRNDLPQPYETGRNWGELPEGSEWAAVTAVEPSPDGQFIYVIHRCVDNSCEGRSEAPILKYDYDGNLLDSFGAGLFVFPHGATVDYEGNLWVTDARSNGSIGHQVFKFSSDGEILMTIGQRGQGGSTPGLLFNPNDVVVDPDDGEIFIAESHRGGRNNRIVHYSSEGRFIKQWGSEGSGQGELSEPHTLAMDSGGRLFVGDRNNNRIQIFSQDGDFIDEWKQFGRPSGIFITPDDTIYVADSES
;
A
#
# COMPACT_ATOMS: atom_id res chain seq x y z
N MET A 1 12.76 -14.71 56.40
CA MET A 1 12.67 -16.17 56.36
C MET A 1 11.31 -16.53 55.78
N GLN A 2 11.23 -16.83 54.49
CA GLN A 2 10.06 -17.48 53.87
C GLN A 2 10.60 -18.55 52.92
N THR A 3 10.22 -19.77 53.24
CA THR A 3 10.64 -21.01 52.59
C THR A 3 9.83 -21.28 51.35
N THR A 4 10.52 -21.41 50.20
CA THR A 4 9.97 -21.84 48.91
C THR A 4 9.76 -23.36 48.94
N LYS A 5 8.54 -23.83 48.73
CA LYS A 5 8.22 -25.26 48.58
C LYS A 5 8.28 -25.62 47.10
N ILE A 6 9.17 -26.52 46.74
CA ILE A 6 9.25 -27.19 45.43
C ILE A 6 8.29 -28.38 45.48
N LEU A 7 7.36 -28.40 44.51
CA LEU A 7 6.44 -29.54 44.35
C LEU A 7 6.97 -30.41 43.18
N ALA A 8 7.43 -31.60 43.50
CA ALA A 8 7.81 -32.59 42.51
C ALA A 8 6.57 -33.41 42.10
N LEU A 9 6.24 -33.43 40.83
CA LEU A 9 5.23 -34.31 40.26
C LEU A 9 5.91 -35.58 39.69
N LEU A 10 5.58 -36.72 40.28
CA LEU A 10 5.93 -38.04 39.75
C LEU A 10 5.02 -38.33 38.51
N SER A 11 5.63 -38.60 37.38
CA SER A 11 4.94 -39.16 36.22
C SER A 11 4.95 -40.68 36.23
N VAL A 12 3.76 -41.27 36.23
CA VAL A 12 3.57 -42.73 36.05
C VAL A 12 3.50 -42.99 34.54
N SER A 13 4.47 -43.73 34.02
CA SER A 13 4.49 -44.16 32.59
C SER A 13 3.67 -45.44 32.44
N LEU A 14 2.59 -45.36 31.68
CA LEU A 14 1.84 -46.49 31.17
C LEU A 14 2.31 -46.87 29.76
N PHE A 15 2.96 -48.01 29.60
CA PHE A 15 3.33 -48.56 28.27
C PHE A 15 2.11 -49.15 27.60
N ILE A 16 1.64 -48.55 26.52
CA ILE A 16 0.76 -49.17 25.52
C ILE A 16 1.52 -49.25 24.21
N ALA A 17 1.82 -50.45 23.75
CA ALA A 17 2.41 -50.72 22.46
C ALA A 17 1.35 -50.49 21.35
N GLY A 18 1.44 -49.40 20.65
CA GLY A 18 0.68 -49.11 19.45
C GLY A 18 1.56 -48.36 18.48
N ALA A 19 1.58 -48.76 17.21
CA ALA A 19 2.40 -48.18 16.15
C ALA A 19 2.16 -46.66 16.04
N GLY A 20 3.07 -45.88 16.61
CA GLY A 20 3.02 -44.44 16.62
C GLY A 20 3.55 -43.87 15.30
N ILE A 21 2.69 -43.19 14.57
CA ILE A 21 3.10 -42.26 13.51
C ILE A 21 3.76 -41.09 14.24
N HIS A 22 5.10 -41.01 14.19
CA HIS A 22 5.84 -39.84 14.66
C HIS A 22 5.62 -38.69 13.69
N ILE A 23 4.64 -37.81 13.96
CA ILE A 23 4.58 -36.52 13.36
C ILE A 23 5.69 -35.69 14.02
N HIS A 24 6.83 -35.55 13.34
CA HIS A 24 7.81 -34.55 13.71
C HIS A 24 7.21 -33.18 13.32
N ALA A 25 6.66 -32.50 14.32
CA ALA A 25 6.46 -31.07 14.17
C ALA A 25 7.85 -30.45 14.02
N GLN A 26 8.24 -30.12 12.79
CA GLN A 26 9.36 -29.23 12.55
C GLN A 26 8.93 -27.86 13.07
N THR A 27 9.41 -27.49 14.24
CA THR A 27 9.43 -26.09 14.66
C THR A 27 10.44 -25.42 13.75
N SER A 28 10.00 -24.90 12.59
CA SER A 28 10.81 -23.96 11.85
C SER A 28 10.83 -22.68 12.69
N SER A 29 11.97 -22.42 13.38
CA SER A 29 12.23 -21.09 13.88
C SER A 29 12.28 -20.17 12.67
N ALA A 30 11.35 -19.20 12.59
CA ALA A 30 11.44 -18.16 11.59
C ALA A 30 12.82 -17.50 11.68
N PRO A 31 13.45 -17.15 10.55
CA PRO A 31 14.75 -16.50 10.57
C PRO A 31 14.62 -15.16 11.31
N GLU A 32 15.54 -14.90 12.22
CA GLU A 32 15.68 -13.60 12.86
C GLU A 32 16.03 -12.58 11.76
N THR A 33 15.18 -11.57 11.59
CA THR A 33 15.44 -10.51 10.59
C THR A 33 16.66 -9.70 11.00
N ALA A 34 17.34 -9.10 10.03
CA ALA A 34 18.58 -8.33 10.25
C ALA A 34 18.44 -7.17 11.25
N HIS A 35 17.23 -6.85 11.65
CA HIS A 35 16.89 -5.76 12.58
C HIS A 35 16.27 -6.23 13.91
N GLY A 36 16.39 -7.52 14.23
CA GLY A 36 15.86 -8.07 15.48
C GLY A 36 14.34 -8.18 15.56
N VAL A 37 13.64 -7.96 14.46
CA VAL A 37 12.19 -8.17 14.38
C VAL A 37 11.91 -9.66 14.36
N ARG A 38 11.00 -10.11 15.23
CA ARG A 38 10.57 -11.50 15.30
C ARG A 38 9.24 -11.67 14.59
N ASN A 39 9.17 -12.63 13.69
CA ASN A 39 7.94 -13.04 13.03
C ASN A 39 7.49 -14.42 13.60
N ASP A 40 7.35 -14.48 14.93
CA ASP A 40 7.02 -15.69 15.68
C ASP A 40 5.60 -15.64 16.30
N LEU A 41 4.82 -14.61 15.96
CA LEU A 41 3.42 -14.53 16.36
C LEU A 41 2.55 -15.51 15.55
N PRO A 42 1.49 -16.06 16.14
CA PRO A 42 0.52 -16.87 15.39
C PRO A 42 -0.04 -16.07 14.22
N GLN A 43 -0.09 -16.69 13.03
CA GLN A 43 -0.76 -16.09 11.88
C GLN A 43 -2.29 -16.08 12.09
N PRO A 44 -2.92 -14.91 12.27
CA PRO A 44 -4.36 -14.83 12.53
C PRO A 44 -5.22 -14.93 11.27
N TYR A 45 -4.60 -14.98 10.08
CA TYR A 45 -5.28 -14.95 8.79
C TYR A 45 -5.17 -16.28 8.06
N GLU A 46 -6.24 -16.68 7.37
CA GLU A 46 -6.25 -17.79 6.44
C GLU A 46 -6.17 -17.26 5.01
N THR A 47 -5.37 -17.92 4.16
CA THR A 47 -5.28 -17.57 2.75
C THR A 47 -6.47 -18.18 2.00
N GLY A 48 -7.38 -17.34 1.54
CA GLY A 48 -8.39 -17.70 0.55
C GLY A 48 -7.78 -17.86 -0.85
N ARG A 49 -8.41 -18.70 -1.69
CA ARG A 49 -8.01 -18.87 -3.09
C ARG A 49 -9.24 -18.76 -3.98
N ASN A 50 -8.99 -18.34 -5.25
CA ASN A 50 -10.05 -18.19 -6.26
C ASN A 50 -11.14 -17.17 -5.88
N TRP A 51 -10.75 -16.12 -5.16
CA TRP A 51 -11.60 -14.97 -4.93
C TRP A 51 -11.43 -13.96 -6.07
N GLY A 52 -12.54 -13.40 -6.53
CA GLY A 52 -12.58 -12.37 -7.58
C GLY A 52 -12.70 -12.95 -8.99
N GLU A 53 -13.86 -12.77 -9.59
CA GLU A 53 -14.10 -13.10 -11.00
C GLU A 53 -13.52 -12.01 -11.90
N LEU A 54 -12.84 -12.39 -12.99
CA LEU A 54 -12.37 -11.45 -14.00
C LEU A 54 -13.38 -11.32 -15.13
N PRO A 55 -13.41 -10.17 -15.84
CA PRO A 55 -14.13 -10.08 -17.10
C PRO A 55 -13.70 -11.16 -18.07
N GLU A 56 -14.64 -11.64 -18.89
CA GLU A 56 -14.38 -12.69 -19.88
C GLU A 56 -13.22 -12.32 -20.81
N GLY A 57 -12.26 -13.21 -20.95
CA GLY A 57 -11.05 -13.02 -21.76
C GLY A 57 -9.94 -12.22 -21.09
N SER A 58 -10.08 -11.89 -19.81
CA SER A 58 -9.04 -11.23 -19.01
C SER A 58 -8.26 -12.25 -18.18
N GLU A 59 -7.02 -11.88 -17.83
CA GLU A 59 -6.15 -12.64 -16.94
C GLU A 59 -5.67 -11.76 -15.79
N TRP A 60 -5.47 -12.35 -14.60
CA TRP A 60 -4.86 -11.62 -13.49
C TRP A 60 -3.43 -11.22 -13.83
N ALA A 61 -3.17 -9.93 -13.71
CA ALA A 61 -1.84 -9.34 -13.81
C ALA A 61 -1.35 -8.92 -12.41
N ALA A 62 -0.31 -8.09 -12.35
CA ALA A 62 0.14 -7.54 -11.09
C ALA A 62 -0.96 -6.66 -10.46
N VAL A 63 -1.52 -7.10 -9.34
CA VAL A 63 -2.39 -6.29 -8.49
C VAL A 63 -1.52 -5.31 -7.71
N THR A 64 -1.88 -4.04 -7.71
CA THR A 64 -1.07 -2.96 -7.13
C THR A 64 -1.71 -2.30 -5.94
N ALA A 65 -3.04 -2.34 -5.86
CA ALA A 65 -3.79 -1.87 -4.71
C ALA A 65 -5.09 -2.66 -4.54
N VAL A 66 -5.54 -2.77 -3.31
CA VAL A 66 -6.84 -3.35 -2.91
C VAL A 66 -7.42 -2.42 -1.86
N GLU A 67 -8.53 -1.76 -2.19
CA GLU A 67 -9.12 -0.71 -1.37
C GLU A 67 -10.57 -1.03 -1.04
N PRO A 68 -10.92 -1.26 0.23
CA PRO A 68 -12.31 -1.41 0.64
C PRO A 68 -13.04 -0.08 0.61
N SER A 69 -14.32 -0.11 0.27
CA SER A 69 -15.19 1.07 0.42
C SER A 69 -15.42 1.38 1.91
N PRO A 70 -15.53 2.68 2.30
CA PRO A 70 -15.73 3.06 3.71
C PRO A 70 -17.03 2.50 4.31
N ASP A 71 -18.04 2.24 3.50
CA ASP A 71 -19.32 1.64 3.90
C ASP A 71 -19.28 0.11 4.00
N GLY A 72 -18.16 -0.52 3.63
CA GLY A 72 -17.96 -1.96 3.66
C GLY A 72 -18.85 -2.74 2.68
N GLN A 73 -19.29 -2.13 1.58
CA GLN A 73 -20.16 -2.81 0.61
C GLN A 73 -19.40 -3.41 -0.56
N PHE A 74 -18.23 -2.87 -0.92
CA PHE A 74 -17.44 -3.32 -2.05
C PHE A 74 -15.95 -3.10 -1.86
N ILE A 75 -15.17 -3.70 -2.74
CA ILE A 75 -13.71 -3.63 -2.78
C ILE A 75 -13.28 -3.21 -4.18
N TYR A 76 -12.39 -2.24 -4.28
CA TYR A 76 -11.67 -1.95 -5.51
C TYR A 76 -10.39 -2.76 -5.59
N VAL A 77 -10.11 -3.30 -6.76
CA VAL A 77 -8.84 -3.97 -7.09
C VAL A 77 -8.23 -3.26 -8.29
N ILE A 78 -7.03 -2.76 -8.14
CA ILE A 78 -6.29 -2.10 -9.20
C ILE A 78 -5.21 -3.05 -9.71
N HIS A 79 -5.18 -3.29 -11.03
CA HIS A 79 -4.19 -4.16 -11.64
C HIS A 79 -3.55 -3.52 -12.87
N ARG A 80 -2.38 -4.03 -13.25
CA ARG A 80 -1.58 -3.48 -14.36
C ARG A 80 -1.82 -4.19 -15.68
N CYS A 81 -3.02 -4.54 -16.00
CA CYS A 81 -3.36 -5.24 -17.24
C CYS A 81 -2.34 -6.37 -17.57
N VAL A 82 -2.35 -6.93 -18.76
CA VAL A 82 -1.36 -7.93 -19.17
C VAL A 82 0.03 -7.29 -19.37
N ASP A 83 1.10 -8.04 -19.21
CA ASP A 83 2.50 -7.60 -19.37
C ASP A 83 2.94 -6.50 -18.37
N ASN A 84 2.24 -6.37 -17.24
CA ASN A 84 2.55 -5.38 -16.21
C ASN A 84 2.53 -3.93 -16.75
N SER A 85 1.63 -3.65 -17.69
CA SER A 85 1.38 -2.33 -18.28
C SER A 85 0.00 -2.28 -18.92
N CYS A 86 -0.70 -1.15 -18.77
CA CYS A 86 -1.97 -0.89 -19.45
C CYS A 86 -1.79 -0.07 -20.72
N GLU A 87 -0.55 0.19 -21.14
CA GLU A 87 -0.27 0.94 -22.37
C GLU A 87 -0.86 0.26 -23.60
N GLY A 88 -1.71 1.00 -24.33
CA GLY A 88 -2.36 0.50 -25.54
C GLY A 88 -3.38 -0.61 -25.33
N ARG A 89 -3.78 -0.87 -24.08
CA ARG A 89 -4.75 -1.89 -23.70
C ARG A 89 -6.16 -1.32 -23.63
N SER A 90 -7.14 -2.19 -23.91
CA SER A 90 -8.56 -1.88 -23.77
C SER A 90 -9.18 -2.40 -22.47
N GLU A 91 -8.42 -3.20 -21.72
CA GLU A 91 -8.86 -3.68 -20.40
C GLU A 91 -8.98 -2.54 -19.40
N ALA A 92 -9.98 -2.60 -18.57
CA ALA A 92 -10.17 -1.69 -17.45
C ALA A 92 -9.29 -2.11 -16.27
N PRO A 93 -8.33 -1.27 -15.80
CA PRO A 93 -7.44 -1.64 -14.71
C PRO A 93 -8.06 -1.52 -13.32
N ILE A 94 -9.24 -0.94 -13.20
CA ILE A 94 -9.96 -0.78 -11.94
C ILE A 94 -11.16 -1.71 -11.97
N LEU A 95 -11.19 -2.65 -11.03
CA LEU A 95 -12.25 -3.64 -10.87
C LEU A 95 -12.94 -3.40 -9.53
N LYS A 96 -14.27 -3.38 -9.53
CA LYS A 96 -15.12 -3.21 -8.34
C LYS A 96 -15.84 -4.53 -8.04
N TYR A 97 -15.64 -5.05 -6.84
CA TYR A 97 -16.21 -6.33 -6.39
C TYR A 97 -17.10 -6.15 -5.17
N ASP A 98 -18.07 -7.07 -5.00
CA ASP A 98 -18.63 -7.34 -3.67
C ASP A 98 -17.65 -8.19 -2.84
N TYR A 99 -17.96 -8.40 -1.55
CA TYR A 99 -17.10 -9.20 -0.66
C TYR A 99 -17.11 -10.70 -0.96
N ASP A 100 -18.08 -11.18 -1.74
CA ASP A 100 -18.12 -12.57 -2.21
C ASP A 100 -17.22 -12.77 -3.46
N GLY A 101 -16.69 -11.69 -4.04
CA GLY A 101 -15.80 -11.72 -5.21
C GLY A 101 -16.55 -11.65 -6.54
N ASN A 102 -17.84 -11.30 -6.55
CA ASN A 102 -18.55 -11.05 -7.80
C ASN A 102 -18.17 -9.68 -8.36
N LEU A 103 -17.84 -9.64 -9.64
CA LEU A 103 -17.50 -8.38 -10.31
C LEU A 103 -18.77 -7.53 -10.48
N LEU A 104 -18.76 -6.34 -9.90
CA LEU A 104 -19.86 -5.38 -9.97
C LEU A 104 -19.69 -4.40 -11.14
N ASP A 105 -18.46 -3.93 -11.35
CA ASP A 105 -18.12 -2.95 -12.38
C ASP A 105 -16.63 -2.96 -12.71
N SER A 106 -16.25 -2.34 -13.85
CA SER A 106 -14.86 -2.14 -14.23
C SER A 106 -14.71 -0.86 -15.07
N PHE A 107 -13.69 -0.05 -14.78
CA PHE A 107 -13.50 1.24 -15.45
C PHE A 107 -12.03 1.67 -15.54
N GLY A 108 -11.78 2.84 -16.17
CA GLY A 108 -10.45 3.41 -16.31
C GLY A 108 -9.69 2.91 -17.55
N ALA A 109 -10.34 2.17 -18.47
CA ALA A 109 -9.71 1.72 -19.71
C ALA A 109 -9.15 2.89 -20.53
N GLY A 110 -7.90 2.74 -21.02
CA GLY A 110 -7.23 3.74 -21.86
C GLY A 110 -6.76 5.01 -21.14
N LEU A 111 -6.93 5.09 -19.80
CA LEU A 111 -6.46 6.24 -19.02
C LEU A 111 -5.04 6.06 -18.48
N PHE A 112 -4.61 4.84 -18.28
CA PHE A 112 -3.39 4.51 -17.55
C PHE A 112 -2.31 3.87 -18.44
N VAL A 113 -1.06 4.19 -18.14
CA VAL A 113 0.12 3.43 -18.57
C VAL A 113 0.50 2.41 -17.51
N PHE A 114 0.54 2.86 -16.25
CA PHE A 114 1.06 2.06 -15.14
C PHE A 114 0.33 2.41 -13.83
N PRO A 115 -0.93 1.97 -13.67
CA PRO A 115 -1.67 2.21 -12.45
C PRO A 115 -0.90 1.63 -11.26
N HIS A 116 -0.80 2.40 -10.15
CA HIS A 116 0.10 2.05 -9.06
C HIS A 116 -0.58 2.09 -7.69
N GLY A 117 -0.53 3.20 -6.98
CA GLY A 117 -1.17 3.36 -5.70
C GLY A 117 -2.62 3.79 -5.83
N ALA A 118 -3.40 3.46 -4.83
CA ALA A 118 -4.79 3.90 -4.73
C ALA A 118 -5.19 4.11 -3.27
N THR A 119 -6.22 4.92 -3.06
CA THR A 119 -6.92 5.06 -1.79
C THR A 119 -8.39 5.42 -2.03
N VAL A 120 -9.25 5.09 -1.09
CA VAL A 120 -10.64 5.56 -1.09
C VAL A 120 -10.79 6.65 -0.04
N ASP A 121 -11.26 7.84 -0.45
CA ASP A 121 -11.47 8.94 0.46
C ASP A 121 -12.72 8.76 1.34
N TYR A 122 -12.89 9.62 2.34
CA TYR A 122 -14.02 9.56 3.29
C TYR A 122 -15.39 9.74 2.63
N GLU A 123 -15.44 10.31 1.41
CA GLU A 123 -16.68 10.45 0.63
C GLU A 123 -16.97 9.20 -0.22
N GLY A 124 -16.06 8.21 -0.22
CA GLY A 124 -16.18 6.98 -1.01
C GLY A 124 -15.67 7.09 -2.44
N ASN A 125 -14.93 8.16 -2.78
CA ASN A 125 -14.33 8.31 -4.10
C ASN A 125 -12.98 7.61 -4.15
N LEU A 126 -12.70 6.96 -5.27
CA LEU A 126 -11.43 6.25 -5.49
C LEU A 126 -10.40 7.18 -6.12
N TRP A 127 -9.22 7.22 -5.53
CA TRP A 127 -8.05 7.89 -6.08
C TRP A 127 -7.07 6.86 -6.61
N VAL A 128 -6.52 7.07 -7.82
CA VAL A 128 -5.55 6.16 -8.44
C VAL A 128 -4.43 6.94 -9.11
N THR A 129 -3.19 6.52 -8.86
CA THR A 129 -2.00 7.12 -9.47
C THR A 129 -1.60 6.39 -10.76
N ASP A 130 -1.02 7.12 -11.73
CA ASP A 130 -0.37 6.55 -12.92
C ASP A 130 1.14 6.84 -12.89
N ALA A 131 1.90 5.86 -12.42
CA ALA A 131 3.32 5.99 -12.09
C ALA A 131 4.27 5.96 -13.29
N ARG A 132 3.78 6.04 -14.51
CA ARG A 132 4.59 6.16 -15.73
C ARG A 132 3.88 6.98 -16.79
N SER A 133 4.61 7.26 -17.87
CA SER A 133 4.05 7.90 -19.05
C SER A 133 4.66 7.32 -20.31
N ASN A 134 3.89 7.32 -21.39
CA ASN A 134 4.35 7.06 -22.76
C ASN A 134 4.47 8.34 -23.61
N GLY A 135 4.40 9.52 -22.97
CA GLY A 135 4.43 10.83 -23.63
C GLY A 135 3.06 11.31 -24.12
N SER A 136 2.05 10.45 -24.15
CA SER A 136 0.68 10.80 -24.56
C SER A 136 -0.30 10.77 -23.40
N ILE A 137 -0.11 9.84 -22.46
CA ILE A 137 -0.85 9.70 -21.20
C ILE A 137 0.13 9.40 -20.06
N GLY A 138 -0.34 9.47 -18.83
CA GLY A 138 0.43 9.15 -17.63
C GLY A 138 0.91 10.37 -16.85
N HIS A 139 1.62 10.11 -15.74
CA HIS A 139 2.06 11.09 -14.76
C HIS A 139 0.89 11.86 -14.13
N GLN A 140 -0.22 11.20 -13.89
CA GLN A 140 -1.43 11.80 -13.34
C GLN A 140 -1.94 11.03 -12.13
N VAL A 141 -2.76 11.70 -11.34
CA VAL A 141 -3.61 11.10 -10.31
C VAL A 141 -5.06 11.44 -10.65
N PHE A 142 -5.91 10.42 -10.60
CA PHE A 142 -7.33 10.55 -10.91
C PHE A 142 -8.17 10.33 -9.65
N LYS A 143 -9.19 11.18 -9.43
CA LYS A 143 -10.30 10.93 -8.51
C LYS A 143 -11.50 10.44 -9.30
N PHE A 144 -12.04 9.28 -8.93
CA PHE A 144 -13.25 8.71 -9.53
C PHE A 144 -14.38 8.70 -8.51
N SER A 145 -15.61 8.90 -8.97
CA SER A 145 -16.80 8.53 -8.21
C SER A 145 -16.87 7.00 -8.04
N SER A 146 -17.74 6.53 -7.17
CA SER A 146 -18.04 5.10 -7.01
C SER A 146 -18.57 4.43 -8.29
N ASP A 147 -19.04 5.22 -9.26
CA ASP A 147 -19.57 4.76 -10.54
C ASP A 147 -18.56 4.94 -11.69
N GLY A 148 -17.31 5.26 -11.37
CA GLY A 148 -16.19 5.36 -12.33
C GLY A 148 -16.15 6.68 -13.12
N GLU A 149 -16.92 7.72 -12.75
CA GLU A 149 -16.80 9.04 -13.36
C GLU A 149 -15.58 9.78 -12.84
N ILE A 150 -14.80 10.43 -13.71
CA ILE A 150 -13.66 11.25 -13.32
C ILE A 150 -14.16 12.56 -12.70
N LEU A 151 -13.91 12.73 -11.41
CA LEU A 151 -14.25 13.94 -10.65
C LEU A 151 -13.13 14.96 -10.64
N MET A 152 -11.86 14.49 -10.61
CA MET A 152 -10.67 15.34 -10.59
C MET A 152 -9.49 14.65 -11.27
N THR A 153 -8.58 15.47 -11.80
CA THR A 153 -7.30 15.00 -12.33
C THR A 153 -6.20 15.95 -11.85
N ILE A 154 -5.14 15.42 -11.23
CA ILE A 154 -3.94 16.14 -10.85
C ILE A 154 -2.78 15.72 -11.75
N GLY A 155 -1.92 16.67 -12.15
CA GLY A 155 -0.88 16.46 -13.13
C GLY A 155 -1.35 16.76 -14.55
N GLN A 156 -0.40 16.84 -15.48
CA GLN A 156 -0.68 17.09 -16.90
C GLN A 156 -0.47 15.82 -17.71
N ARG A 157 -1.46 15.49 -18.51
CA ARG A 157 -1.49 14.27 -19.32
C ARG A 157 -0.21 14.09 -20.15
N GLY A 158 0.52 13.01 -19.88
CA GLY A 158 1.73 12.64 -20.58
C GLY A 158 2.96 13.51 -20.30
N GLN A 159 2.84 14.53 -19.47
CA GLN A 159 3.92 15.46 -19.16
C GLN A 159 4.42 15.29 -17.73
N GLY A 160 5.67 14.87 -17.59
CA GLY A 160 6.33 14.74 -16.29
C GLY A 160 7.20 15.94 -15.96
N GLY A 161 7.24 16.32 -14.66
CA GLY A 161 8.09 17.41 -14.22
C GLY A 161 8.07 17.65 -12.71
N SER A 162 8.84 18.66 -12.27
CA SER A 162 8.95 19.02 -10.85
C SER A 162 8.33 20.39 -10.51
N THR A 163 7.88 21.14 -11.51
CA THR A 163 7.21 22.43 -11.28
C THR A 163 5.79 22.23 -10.75
N PRO A 164 5.23 23.20 -9.99
CA PRO A 164 3.85 23.13 -9.53
C PRO A 164 2.86 22.76 -10.65
N GLY A 165 1.98 21.77 -10.39
CA GLY A 165 1.02 21.27 -11.36
C GLY A 165 1.53 20.18 -12.28
N LEU A 166 2.83 19.83 -12.23
CA LEU A 166 3.38 18.64 -12.88
C LEU A 166 3.73 17.58 -11.83
N LEU A 167 3.47 16.32 -12.16
CA LEU A 167 3.90 15.14 -11.42
C LEU A 167 4.94 14.37 -12.24
N PHE A 168 5.76 13.56 -11.58
CA PHE A 168 6.68 12.65 -12.24
C PHE A 168 6.70 11.29 -11.52
N ASN A 169 6.11 10.28 -12.13
CA ASN A 169 5.96 8.95 -11.57
C ASN A 169 5.30 8.97 -10.16
N PRO A 170 4.05 9.47 -10.03
CA PRO A 170 3.33 9.41 -8.76
C PRO A 170 3.12 7.95 -8.35
N ASN A 171 3.63 7.58 -7.18
CA ASN A 171 3.56 6.22 -6.66
C ASN A 171 2.28 5.97 -5.90
N ASP A 172 1.96 6.87 -4.99
CA ASP A 172 0.85 6.69 -4.07
C ASP A 172 0.19 8.01 -3.73
N VAL A 173 -1.03 7.93 -3.22
CA VAL A 173 -1.85 9.07 -2.84
C VAL A 173 -2.60 8.75 -1.56
N VAL A 174 -2.67 9.72 -0.65
CA VAL A 174 -3.55 9.67 0.52
C VAL A 174 -4.30 10.99 0.64
N VAL A 175 -5.52 10.94 1.14
CA VAL A 175 -6.39 12.09 1.34
C VAL A 175 -6.69 12.23 2.82
N ASP A 176 -6.49 13.43 3.36
CA ASP A 176 -6.84 13.72 4.74
C ASP A 176 -8.36 13.59 4.94
N PRO A 177 -8.83 12.79 5.91
CA PRO A 177 -10.26 12.62 6.13
C PRO A 177 -10.96 13.84 6.73
N ASP A 178 -10.22 14.78 7.31
CA ASP A 178 -10.78 15.93 8.03
C ASP A 178 -11.06 17.11 7.10
N ASP A 179 -10.17 17.41 6.15
CA ASP A 179 -10.28 18.59 5.28
C ASP A 179 -10.17 18.28 3.77
N GLY A 180 -9.85 17.03 3.43
CA GLY A 180 -9.74 16.58 2.04
C GLY A 180 -8.43 16.98 1.35
N GLU A 181 -7.42 17.48 2.08
CA GLU A 181 -6.11 17.77 1.51
C GLU A 181 -5.43 16.50 0.99
N ILE A 182 -4.66 16.63 -0.09
CA ILE A 182 -4.18 15.50 -0.89
C ILE A 182 -2.66 15.46 -0.85
N PHE A 183 -2.11 14.31 -0.48
CA PHE A 183 -0.67 14.06 -0.43
C PHE A 183 -0.30 12.97 -1.45
N ILE A 184 0.70 13.27 -2.30
CA ILE A 184 1.15 12.38 -3.38
C ILE A 184 2.63 12.12 -3.21
N ALA A 185 3.02 10.83 -3.15
CA ALA A 185 4.42 10.42 -3.22
C ALA A 185 4.86 10.27 -4.67
N GLU A 186 6.04 10.80 -5.00
CA GLU A 186 6.61 10.72 -6.34
C GLU A 186 8.00 10.11 -6.32
N SER A 187 8.26 9.21 -7.20
CA SER A 187 9.52 8.63 -7.66
C SER A 187 9.46 7.12 -7.83
N HIS A 188 9.05 6.64 -8.99
CA HIS A 188 9.06 5.21 -9.26
C HIS A 188 10.27 4.82 -10.12
N ARG A 189 11.04 3.79 -9.68
CA ARG A 189 12.19 3.22 -10.41
C ARG A 189 13.19 4.25 -10.93
N GLY A 190 13.82 4.99 -10.02
CA GLY A 190 14.80 6.01 -10.37
C GLY A 190 14.17 7.29 -10.91
N GLY A 191 12.92 7.54 -10.52
CA GLY A 191 12.26 8.82 -10.74
C GLY A 191 13.09 9.98 -10.16
N ARG A 192 12.89 11.17 -10.71
CA ARG A 192 13.80 12.31 -10.44
C ARG A 192 13.39 13.13 -9.23
N ASN A 193 12.14 12.99 -8.75
CA ASN A 193 11.62 13.96 -7.80
C ASN A 193 11.86 13.57 -6.34
N ASN A 194 11.69 12.29 -5.97
CA ASN A 194 11.87 11.81 -4.59
C ASN A 194 11.27 12.77 -3.56
N ARG A 195 9.97 13.07 -3.69
CA ARG A 195 9.28 14.08 -2.90
C ARG A 195 7.85 13.67 -2.54
N ILE A 196 7.29 14.39 -1.59
CA ILE A 196 5.86 14.43 -1.32
C ILE A 196 5.32 15.76 -1.87
N VAL A 197 4.19 15.73 -2.56
CA VAL A 197 3.51 16.91 -3.08
C VAL A 197 2.16 17.04 -2.39
N HIS A 198 1.87 18.23 -1.89
CA HIS A 198 0.68 18.56 -1.13
C HIS A 198 -0.23 19.48 -1.95
N TYR A 199 -1.50 19.08 -2.08
CA TYR A 199 -2.55 19.82 -2.77
C TYR A 199 -3.74 20.06 -1.86
N SER A 200 -4.49 21.15 -2.10
CA SER A 200 -5.77 21.35 -1.44
C SER A 200 -6.81 20.35 -1.93
N SER A 201 -7.94 20.25 -1.21
CA SER A 201 -9.10 19.42 -1.59
C SER A 201 -9.65 19.72 -3.00
N GLU A 202 -9.41 20.93 -3.53
CA GLU A 202 -9.79 21.27 -4.91
C GLU A 202 -8.65 21.04 -5.93
N GLY A 203 -7.57 20.35 -5.54
CA GLY A 203 -6.45 20.03 -6.43
C GLY A 203 -5.52 21.22 -6.74
N ARG A 204 -5.49 22.26 -5.90
CA ARG A 204 -4.54 23.37 -6.02
C ARG A 204 -3.24 23.02 -5.30
N PHE A 205 -2.10 23.18 -5.98
CA PHE A 205 -0.78 22.99 -5.38
C PHE A 205 -0.61 23.90 -4.17
N ILE A 206 -0.20 23.35 -3.04
CA ILE A 206 0.14 24.05 -1.80
C ILE A 206 1.64 24.11 -1.65
N LYS A 207 2.30 22.95 -1.52
CA LYS A 207 3.74 22.84 -1.28
C LYS A 207 4.27 21.45 -1.66
N GLN A 208 5.56 21.29 -1.49
CA GLN A 208 6.24 20.00 -1.62
C GLN A 208 7.44 19.95 -0.68
N TRP A 209 7.84 18.74 -0.29
CA TRP A 209 9.08 18.50 0.46
C TRP A 209 9.71 17.17 0.09
N GLY A 210 10.93 16.93 0.56
CA GLY A 210 11.74 15.79 0.19
C GLY A 210 12.67 16.12 -0.97
N SER A 211 13.78 15.38 -0.99
CA SER A 211 14.78 15.38 -2.06
C SER A 211 15.49 14.05 -2.04
N GLU A 212 16.15 13.67 -3.13
CA GLU A 212 16.92 12.42 -3.18
C GLU A 212 18.02 12.40 -2.11
N GLY A 213 18.04 11.33 -1.30
CA GLY A 213 19.05 11.11 -0.28
C GLY A 213 18.61 10.12 0.79
N SER A 214 19.40 10.03 1.87
CA SER A 214 19.19 9.11 2.99
C SER A 214 19.15 9.78 4.37
N GLY A 215 19.30 11.10 4.43
CA GLY A 215 19.15 11.89 5.65
C GLY A 215 17.69 12.02 6.09
N GLN A 216 17.45 12.67 7.23
CA GLN A 216 16.11 12.99 7.69
C GLN A 216 15.44 13.98 6.72
N GLY A 217 14.23 13.65 6.29
CA GLY A 217 13.51 14.44 5.28
C GLY A 217 13.97 14.22 3.84
N GLU A 218 15.10 13.52 3.60
CA GLU A 218 15.49 13.04 2.29
C GLU A 218 14.80 11.70 2.01
N LEU A 219 14.52 11.40 0.74
CA LEU A 219 13.75 10.24 0.31
C LEU A 219 14.45 9.53 -0.85
N SER A 220 14.30 8.21 -0.91
CA SER A 220 14.73 7.41 -2.06
C SER A 220 13.64 6.42 -2.42
N GLU A 221 12.94 6.71 -3.51
CA GLU A 221 11.75 5.98 -3.96
C GLU A 221 10.65 5.93 -2.86
N PRO A 222 10.09 7.09 -2.43
CA PRO A 222 8.92 7.10 -1.57
C PRO A 222 7.80 6.36 -2.29
N HIS A 223 7.44 5.17 -1.78
CA HIS A 223 6.65 4.21 -2.54
C HIS A 223 5.19 4.12 -2.09
N THR A 224 4.94 4.38 -0.83
CA THR A 224 3.61 4.28 -0.23
C THR A 224 3.41 5.37 0.81
N LEU A 225 2.16 5.78 0.97
CA LEU A 225 1.69 6.75 1.94
C LEU A 225 0.57 6.16 2.78
N ALA A 226 0.53 6.54 4.05
CA ALA A 226 -0.64 6.36 4.90
C ALA A 226 -0.72 7.52 5.89
N MET A 227 -1.92 7.78 6.43
CA MET A 227 -2.15 8.79 7.44
C MET A 227 -2.82 8.14 8.66
N ASP A 228 -2.37 8.50 9.85
CA ASP A 228 -3.00 8.04 11.08
C ASP A 228 -4.10 9.02 11.56
N SER A 229 -4.82 8.63 12.61
CA SER A 229 -5.91 9.44 13.18
C SER A 229 -5.45 10.79 13.74
N GLY A 230 -4.15 10.96 13.96
CA GLY A 230 -3.54 12.23 14.38
C GLY A 230 -3.10 13.12 13.23
N GLY A 231 -3.35 12.76 11.97
CA GLY A 231 -2.92 13.49 10.77
C GLY A 231 -1.43 13.39 10.49
N ARG A 232 -0.72 12.40 11.08
CA ARG A 232 0.70 12.16 10.75
C ARG A 232 0.81 11.36 9.46
N LEU A 233 1.68 11.80 8.57
CA LEU A 233 1.93 11.16 7.29
C LEU A 233 3.08 10.16 7.39
N PHE A 234 2.81 8.88 7.12
CA PHE A 234 3.77 7.80 7.08
C PHE A 234 4.20 7.57 5.63
N VAL A 235 5.49 7.66 5.39
CA VAL A 235 6.09 7.55 4.06
C VAL A 235 6.98 6.32 4.01
N GLY A 236 6.64 5.33 3.21
CA GLY A 236 7.49 4.19 2.92
C GLY A 236 8.66 4.60 2.03
N ASP A 237 9.78 4.96 2.64
CA ASP A 237 11.03 5.37 1.98
C ASP A 237 11.81 4.13 1.56
N ARG A 238 11.33 3.52 0.48
CA ARG A 238 11.53 2.13 0.09
C ARG A 238 12.99 1.76 -0.11
N ASN A 239 13.76 2.55 -0.87
CA ASN A 239 15.17 2.24 -1.12
C ASN A 239 16.09 2.57 0.06
N ASN A 240 15.59 3.33 1.04
CA ASN A 240 16.28 3.57 2.30
C ASN A 240 15.89 2.57 3.40
N ASN A 241 15.04 1.59 3.09
CA ASN A 241 14.62 0.52 4.02
C ASN A 241 14.07 1.08 5.33
N ARG A 242 13.20 2.10 5.24
CA ARG A 242 12.62 2.77 6.41
C ARG A 242 11.23 3.32 6.12
N ILE A 243 10.50 3.63 7.19
CA ILE A 243 9.36 4.52 7.16
C ILE A 243 9.78 5.82 7.80
N GLN A 244 9.52 6.95 7.15
CA GLN A 244 9.63 8.27 7.78
C GLN A 244 8.24 8.81 8.09
N ILE A 245 8.12 9.51 9.21
CA ILE A 245 6.86 10.09 9.70
C ILE A 245 7.01 11.61 9.66
N PHE A 246 6.02 12.27 9.05
CA PHE A 246 5.99 13.73 8.89
C PHE A 246 4.70 14.32 9.44
N SER A 247 4.74 15.59 9.79
CA SER A 247 3.53 16.40 9.86
C SER A 247 3.01 16.69 8.44
N GLN A 248 1.78 17.13 8.32
CA GLN A 248 1.22 17.60 7.05
C GLN A 248 1.94 18.84 6.50
N ASP A 249 2.64 19.55 7.39
CA ASP A 249 3.53 20.65 7.01
C ASP A 249 4.86 20.19 6.43
N GLY A 250 5.15 18.88 6.43
CA GLY A 250 6.38 18.30 5.94
C GLY A 250 7.52 18.33 6.96
N ASP A 251 7.23 18.65 8.22
CA ASP A 251 8.22 18.58 9.28
C ASP A 251 8.47 17.12 9.66
N PHE A 252 9.75 16.73 9.69
CA PHE A 252 10.15 15.40 10.12
C PHE A 252 9.81 15.18 11.60
N ILE A 253 9.13 14.06 11.92
CA ILE A 253 8.74 13.69 13.28
C ILE A 253 9.59 12.53 13.77
N ASP A 254 9.65 11.41 13.01
CA ASP A 254 10.32 10.18 13.42
C ASP A 254 10.69 9.31 12.22
N GLU A 255 11.53 8.27 12.44
CA GLU A 255 11.83 7.25 11.45
C GLU A 255 11.88 5.84 12.06
N TRP A 256 11.38 4.86 11.32
CA TRP A 256 11.40 3.45 11.69
C TRP A 256 12.22 2.62 10.70
N LYS A 257 13.25 1.92 11.20
CA LYS A 257 14.24 1.17 10.38
C LYS A 257 14.17 -0.34 10.53
N GLN A 258 13.09 -0.89 11.08
CA GLN A 258 12.92 -2.32 11.27
C GLN A 258 12.43 -3.07 10.02
N PHE A 259 12.31 -2.41 8.90
CA PHE A 259 11.81 -2.97 7.65
C PHE A 259 12.96 -3.23 6.68
N GLY A 260 12.78 -4.26 5.82
CA GLY A 260 13.69 -4.51 4.70
C GLY A 260 13.38 -3.58 3.53
N ARG A 261 12.11 -3.56 3.06
CA ARG A 261 11.70 -2.73 1.92
C ARG A 261 10.21 -2.41 1.94
N PRO A 262 9.78 -1.40 2.70
CA PRO A 262 8.35 -1.08 2.87
C PRO A 262 7.74 -0.65 1.54
N SER A 263 6.83 -1.47 1.02
CA SER A 263 6.20 -1.28 -0.29
C SER A 263 4.72 -0.92 -0.21
N GLY A 264 4.07 -1.17 0.93
CA GLY A 264 2.70 -0.77 1.23
C GLY A 264 2.55 -0.49 2.72
N ILE A 265 1.77 0.50 3.07
CA ILE A 265 1.37 0.83 4.44
C ILE A 265 -0.13 1.00 4.46
N PHE A 266 -0.79 0.36 5.41
CA PHE A 266 -2.20 0.57 5.70
C PHE A 266 -2.35 0.85 7.18
N ILE A 267 -3.11 1.88 7.54
CA ILE A 267 -3.40 2.27 8.92
C ILE A 267 -4.91 2.20 9.13
N THR A 268 -5.31 1.41 10.11
CA THR A 268 -6.73 1.27 10.47
C THR A 268 -7.24 2.49 11.26
N PRO A 269 -8.56 2.69 11.39
CA PRO A 269 -9.11 3.80 12.17
C PRO A 269 -8.73 3.81 13.65
N ASP A 270 -8.26 2.68 14.20
CA ASP A 270 -7.73 2.57 15.58
C ASP A 270 -6.19 2.63 15.63
N ASP A 271 -5.56 3.15 14.57
CA ASP A 271 -4.12 3.33 14.42
C ASP A 271 -3.30 2.03 14.45
N THR A 272 -3.91 0.88 14.14
CA THR A 272 -3.14 -0.34 13.88
C THR A 272 -2.47 -0.25 12.50
N ILE A 273 -1.15 -0.41 12.47
CA ILE A 273 -0.34 -0.23 11.26
C ILE A 273 0.03 -1.58 10.66
N TYR A 274 -0.30 -1.78 9.40
CA TYR A 274 0.13 -2.93 8.59
C TYR A 274 1.15 -2.47 7.55
N VAL A 275 2.26 -3.19 7.46
CA VAL A 275 3.32 -2.88 6.49
C VAL A 275 3.57 -4.09 5.60
N ALA A 276 3.45 -3.89 4.29
CA ALA A 276 3.89 -4.86 3.31
C ALA A 276 5.39 -4.67 3.04
N ASP A 277 6.20 -5.52 3.65
CA ASP A 277 7.65 -5.52 3.49
C ASP A 277 8.04 -6.52 2.40
N SER A 278 8.48 -6.05 1.24
CA SER A 278 8.64 -6.87 0.06
C SER A 278 9.97 -7.62 -0.05
N GLU A 279 10.93 -7.34 0.83
CA GLU A 279 12.29 -7.91 0.77
C GLU A 279 12.93 -8.06 2.16
N SER A 280 12.17 -8.47 3.16
CA SER A 280 12.67 -8.77 4.52
C SER A 280 13.17 -10.20 4.65
#